data_b45ddd61c831cbfcfda7ca79f396daab
#
_entry.id   b45ddd61c831cbfcfda7ca79f396daab
#
_cell.length_a   1.000
_cell.length_b   1.000
_cell.length_c   1.000
_cell.angle_alpha   90.00
_cell.angle_beta   90.00
_cell.angle_gamma   90.00
#
_symmetry.space_group_name_H-M   'P 1'
#
loop_
_entity.id
_entity.type
_entity.pdbx_description
1 polymer ?
#
loop_
_entity_poly.entity_id
_entity_poly.type
_entity_poly.pdbx_seq_one_letter_code
_entity_poly.pdbx_strand_id
1 'polypeptide(L)'
;YQRSRGLGDVYKRQMEGSAKILSLIARDESQHLAMSQQIIKAYLTKENDKVMNKVIKDTQKDVYKIYDDAVQQEKDWASYLFSKGSMIGLSEKLLHQYVEYIANRRMRVIGLEQKYEQSSANNPLPWTQHWFNSRSLQNAPQETEIESYVIGGVKQDVKKDQFKTFKL
;
A
#
# COMPACT_ATOMS: atom_id res chain seq x y z
N TYR A 1 -20.71 14.67 -17.16
CA TYR A 1 -20.65 13.45 -16.32
C TYR A 1 -20.25 12.18 -17.12
N GLN A 2 -20.76 12.03 -18.34
CA GLN A 2 -20.34 10.91 -19.23
C GLN A 2 -18.89 11.04 -19.73
N ARG A 3 -18.37 12.24 -19.92
CA ARG A 3 -16.96 12.46 -20.28
C ARG A 3 -15.98 12.06 -19.19
N SER A 4 -16.33 12.27 -17.91
CA SER A 4 -15.50 11.85 -16.79
C SER A 4 -15.46 10.33 -16.59
N ARG A 5 -16.54 9.62 -16.91
CA ARG A 5 -16.55 8.15 -16.94
C ARG A 5 -15.64 7.57 -18.04
N GLY A 6 -15.67 8.18 -19.23
CA GLY A 6 -14.81 7.74 -20.35
C GLY A 6 -13.32 7.89 -20.06
N LEU A 7 -12.89 8.98 -19.44
CA LEU A 7 -11.49 9.18 -19.03
C LEU A 7 -11.07 8.19 -17.94
N GLY A 8 -11.89 7.97 -16.92
CA GLY A 8 -11.61 6.99 -15.87
C GLY A 8 -11.50 5.56 -16.42
N ASP A 9 -12.34 5.18 -17.37
CA ASP A 9 -12.28 3.87 -18.00
C ASP A 9 -11.07 3.71 -18.93
N VAL A 10 -10.64 4.77 -19.63
CA VAL A 10 -9.42 4.76 -20.45
C VAL A 10 -8.19 4.55 -19.56
N TYR A 11 -8.06 5.26 -18.44
CA TYR A 11 -6.94 5.07 -17.50
C TYR A 11 -6.96 3.70 -16.85
N LYS A 12 -8.12 3.20 -16.43
CA LYS A 12 -8.25 1.84 -15.88
C LYS A 12 -7.82 0.78 -16.90
N ARG A 13 -8.21 0.93 -18.16
CA ARG A 13 -7.86 -0.02 -19.22
C ARG A 13 -6.39 0.02 -19.61
N GLN A 14 -5.73 1.18 -19.57
CA GLN A 14 -4.32 1.30 -19.94
C GLN A 14 -3.36 0.67 -18.91
N MET A 15 -3.74 0.61 -17.63
CA MET A 15 -2.91 0.08 -16.55
C MET A 15 -3.56 -1.09 -15.80
N GLU A 16 -4.55 -1.74 -16.38
CA GLU A 16 -5.30 -2.81 -15.73
C GLU A 16 -4.40 -3.95 -15.25
N GLY A 17 -3.44 -4.38 -16.08
CA GLY A 17 -2.48 -5.41 -15.71
C GLY A 17 -1.61 -5.01 -14.52
N SER A 18 -1.09 -3.77 -14.52
CA SER A 18 -0.30 -3.24 -13.41
C SER A 18 -1.13 -3.11 -12.13
N ALA A 19 -2.36 -2.61 -12.24
CA ALA A 19 -3.26 -2.50 -11.09
C ALA A 19 -3.58 -3.88 -10.49
N LYS A 20 -3.75 -4.90 -11.32
CA LYS A 20 -4.00 -6.27 -10.91
C LYS A 20 -2.78 -6.88 -10.19
N ILE A 21 -1.58 -6.69 -10.74
CA ILE A 21 -0.33 -7.13 -10.10
C ILE A 21 -0.17 -6.47 -8.72
N LEU A 22 -0.36 -5.16 -8.62
CA LEU A 22 -0.30 -4.43 -7.35
C LEU A 22 -1.33 -4.94 -6.34
N SER A 23 -2.55 -5.26 -6.79
CA SER A 23 -3.58 -5.83 -5.90
C SER A 23 -3.21 -7.21 -5.36
N LEU A 24 -2.54 -8.04 -6.16
CA LEU A 24 -2.05 -9.35 -5.73
C LEU A 24 -0.89 -9.22 -4.75
N ILE A 25 0.07 -8.32 -5.02
CA ILE A 25 1.16 -8.00 -4.10
C ILE A 25 0.57 -7.52 -2.76
N ALA A 26 -0.36 -6.58 -2.78
CA ALA A 26 -1.00 -6.05 -1.57
C ALA A 26 -1.72 -7.15 -0.76
N ARG A 27 -2.31 -8.14 -1.43
CA ARG A 27 -2.90 -9.32 -0.79
C ARG A 27 -1.84 -10.15 -0.07
N ASP A 28 -0.74 -10.47 -0.74
CA ASP A 28 0.33 -11.28 -0.18
C ASP A 28 1.00 -10.57 1.00
N GLU A 29 1.29 -9.28 0.87
CA GLU A 29 1.80 -8.45 1.97
C GLU A 29 0.84 -8.39 3.16
N SER A 30 -0.47 -8.40 2.91
CA SER A 30 -1.47 -8.44 3.98
C SER A 30 -1.42 -9.77 4.76
N GLN A 31 -1.12 -10.88 4.10
CA GLN A 31 -0.93 -12.19 4.75
C GLN A 31 0.37 -12.23 5.56
N HIS A 32 1.49 -11.76 5.00
CA HIS A 32 2.77 -11.64 5.70
C HIS A 32 2.64 -10.81 6.97
N LEU A 33 1.97 -9.68 6.86
CA LEU A 33 1.71 -8.81 7.99
C LEU A 33 0.83 -9.48 9.06
N ALA A 34 -0.25 -10.15 8.66
CA ALA A 34 -1.13 -10.85 9.58
C ALA A 34 -0.39 -11.95 10.33
N MET A 35 0.44 -12.73 9.64
CA MET A 35 1.27 -13.77 10.24
C MET A 35 2.29 -13.17 11.23
N SER A 36 3.00 -12.14 10.85
CA SER A 36 3.98 -11.45 11.71
C SER A 36 3.33 -10.89 12.97
N GLN A 37 2.15 -10.26 12.83
CA GLN A 37 1.38 -9.74 13.97
C GLN A 37 0.91 -10.86 14.90
N GLN A 38 0.49 -12.00 14.37
CA GLN A 38 0.10 -13.16 15.19
C GLN A 38 1.29 -13.73 15.98
N ILE A 39 2.47 -13.82 15.35
CA ILE A 39 3.70 -14.25 16.02
C ILE A 39 4.03 -13.30 17.18
N ILE A 40 4.08 -11.99 16.93
CA ILE A 40 4.37 -10.98 17.97
C ILE A 40 3.34 -11.09 19.10
N LYS A 41 2.05 -11.16 18.76
CA LYS A 41 0.98 -11.28 19.73
C LYS A 41 1.09 -12.56 20.57
N ALA A 42 1.46 -13.69 19.97
CA ALA A 42 1.67 -14.94 20.67
C ALA A 42 2.80 -14.85 21.70
N TYR A 43 3.87 -14.11 21.41
CA TYR A 43 4.94 -13.84 22.36
C TYR A 43 4.53 -12.87 23.48
N LEU A 44 3.75 -11.82 23.15
CA LEU A 44 3.24 -10.85 24.11
C LEU A 44 2.25 -11.46 25.12
N THR A 45 1.52 -12.50 24.73
CA THR A 45 0.52 -13.17 25.58
C THR A 45 1.10 -14.31 26.43
N LYS A 46 2.36 -14.67 26.27
CA LYS A 46 3.05 -15.65 27.14
C LYS A 46 3.47 -15.00 28.47
N GLU A 47 2.51 -14.84 29.37
CA GLU A 47 2.72 -14.18 30.67
C GLU A 47 3.84 -14.83 31.52
N ASN A 48 4.18 -16.08 31.28
CA ASN A 48 5.18 -16.84 32.04
C ASN A 48 6.58 -16.84 31.42
N ASP A 49 6.78 -16.24 30.25
CA ASP A 49 8.11 -16.18 29.64
C ASP A 49 8.86 -14.93 30.09
N LYS A 50 9.61 -15.09 31.19
CA LYS A 50 10.38 -13.99 31.80
C LYS A 50 11.43 -13.41 30.85
N VAL A 51 12.00 -14.24 29.96
CA VAL A 51 13.02 -13.81 28.99
C VAL A 51 12.37 -12.92 27.92
N MET A 52 11.27 -13.37 27.34
CA MET A 52 10.56 -12.60 26.32
C MET A 52 9.98 -11.29 26.87
N ASN A 53 9.39 -11.32 28.07
CA ASN A 53 8.89 -10.13 28.73
C ASN A 53 9.98 -9.07 28.98
N LYS A 54 11.20 -9.54 29.31
CA LYS A 54 12.35 -8.64 29.45
C LYS A 54 12.75 -8.06 28.08
N VAL A 55 12.92 -8.89 27.05
CA VAL A 55 13.27 -8.45 25.69
C VAL A 55 12.28 -7.40 25.19
N ILE A 56 10.97 -7.66 25.34
CA ILE A 56 9.92 -6.73 24.91
C ILE A 56 10.05 -5.36 25.59
N LYS A 57 10.31 -5.36 26.91
CA LYS A 57 10.52 -4.09 27.66
C LYS A 57 11.78 -3.37 27.22
N ASP A 58 12.87 -4.10 27.08
CA ASP A 58 14.18 -3.53 26.74
C ASP A 58 14.21 -2.96 25.31
N THR A 59 13.48 -3.57 24.37
CA THR A 59 13.43 -3.16 22.95
C THR A 59 12.28 -2.23 22.60
N GLN A 60 11.39 -1.91 23.53
CA GLN A 60 10.19 -1.09 23.26
C GLN A 60 10.53 0.27 22.62
N LYS A 61 11.59 0.93 23.09
CA LYS A 61 12.04 2.22 22.54
C LYS A 61 12.51 2.08 21.09
N ASP A 62 13.22 0.99 20.79
CA ASP A 62 13.70 0.72 19.43
C ASP A 62 12.54 0.43 18.47
N VAL A 63 11.52 -0.27 18.96
CA VAL A 63 10.30 -0.51 18.17
C VAL A 63 9.59 0.80 17.84
N TYR A 64 9.42 1.71 18.82
CA TYR A 64 8.84 3.02 18.54
C TYR A 64 9.68 3.84 17.57
N LYS A 65 11.00 3.76 17.67
CA LYS A 65 11.90 4.44 16.73
C LYS A 65 11.73 3.91 15.31
N ILE A 66 11.60 2.60 15.13
CA ILE A 66 11.33 1.99 13.81
C ILE A 66 10.01 2.52 13.23
N TYR A 67 8.96 2.66 14.05
CA TYR A 67 7.71 3.26 13.61
C TYR A 67 7.88 4.72 13.19
N ASP A 68 8.65 5.51 13.97
CA ASP A 68 8.91 6.91 13.63
C ASP A 68 9.67 7.06 12.33
N ASP A 69 10.72 6.28 12.15
CA ASP A 69 11.54 6.30 10.95
C ASP A 69 10.70 5.91 9.72
N ALA A 70 9.88 4.87 9.84
CA ALA A 70 8.98 4.45 8.75
C ALA A 70 7.91 5.49 8.43
N VAL A 71 7.25 6.06 9.45
CA VAL A 71 6.23 7.11 9.25
C VAL A 71 6.85 8.35 8.62
N GLN A 72 8.05 8.75 9.04
CA GLN A 72 8.73 9.89 8.45
C GLN A 72 9.09 9.64 6.98
N GLN A 73 9.63 8.47 6.67
CA GLN A 73 9.96 8.06 5.29
C GLN A 73 8.73 8.10 4.38
N GLU A 74 7.60 7.59 4.83
CA GLU A 74 6.35 7.61 4.06
C GLU A 74 5.79 9.03 3.89
N LYS A 75 5.94 9.90 4.88
CA LYS A 75 5.58 11.31 4.77
C LYS A 75 6.47 12.06 3.78
N ASP A 76 7.77 11.82 3.81
CA ASP A 76 8.73 12.41 2.86
C ASP A 76 8.41 11.97 1.43
N TRP A 77 8.06 10.70 1.25
CA TRP A 77 7.61 10.17 -0.03
C TRP A 77 6.31 10.85 -0.51
N ALA A 78 5.35 11.06 0.39
CA ALA A 78 4.11 11.77 0.08
C ALA A 78 4.39 13.21 -0.36
N SER A 79 5.25 13.92 0.37
CA SER A 79 5.66 15.29 0.02
C SER A 79 6.34 15.35 -1.35
N TYR A 80 7.19 14.38 -1.67
CA TYR A 80 7.81 14.26 -2.99
C TYR A 80 6.76 14.05 -4.10
N LEU A 81 5.81 13.13 -3.90
CA LEU A 81 4.77 12.84 -4.88
C LEU A 81 3.89 14.07 -5.18
N PHE A 82 3.59 14.85 -4.16
CA PHE A 82 2.70 16.02 -4.28
C PHE A 82 3.44 17.35 -4.44
N SER A 83 4.76 17.32 -4.67
CA SER A 83 5.58 18.53 -4.87
C SER A 83 5.10 19.44 -6.01
N LYS A 84 4.38 18.88 -6.99
CA LYS A 84 3.83 19.60 -8.15
C LYS A 84 2.30 19.79 -8.10
N GLY A 85 1.67 19.49 -6.98
CA GLY A 85 0.23 19.63 -6.80
C GLY A 85 -0.46 18.34 -6.35
N SER A 86 -1.77 18.45 -6.09
CA SER A 86 -2.60 17.35 -5.57
C SER A 86 -3.38 16.67 -6.70
N MET A 87 -3.77 15.42 -6.46
CA MET A 87 -4.69 14.68 -7.32
C MET A 87 -6.13 14.78 -6.80
N ILE A 88 -7.11 14.49 -7.66
CA ILE A 88 -8.52 14.47 -7.27
C ILE A 88 -8.71 13.35 -6.21
N GLY A 89 -9.16 13.76 -5.02
CA GLY A 89 -9.42 12.84 -3.89
C GLY A 89 -8.18 12.36 -3.15
N LEU A 90 -6.98 12.86 -3.49
CA LEU A 90 -5.74 12.53 -2.79
C LEU A 90 -4.81 13.75 -2.74
N SER A 91 -4.37 14.09 -1.54
CA SER A 91 -3.43 15.19 -1.28
C SER A 91 -2.33 14.73 -0.32
N GLU A 92 -1.23 15.47 -0.27
CA GLU A 92 -0.15 15.26 0.69
C GLU A 92 -0.70 15.12 2.12
N LYS A 93 -1.53 16.08 2.55
CA LYS A 93 -2.13 16.08 3.88
C LYS A 93 -2.94 14.80 4.16
N LEU A 94 -3.77 14.38 3.21
CA LEU A 94 -4.58 13.15 3.36
C LEU A 94 -3.70 11.90 3.43
N LEU A 95 -2.60 11.87 2.67
CA LEU A 95 -1.68 10.75 2.70
C LEU A 95 -0.89 10.72 4.01
N HIS A 96 -0.44 11.87 4.55
CA HIS A 96 0.17 11.94 5.88
C HIS A 96 -0.78 11.41 6.96
N GLN A 97 -2.05 11.83 6.95
CA GLN A 97 -3.05 11.32 7.88
C GLN A 97 -3.28 9.81 7.72
N TYR A 98 -3.25 9.31 6.49
CA TYR A 98 -3.41 7.89 6.22
C TYR A 98 -2.23 7.07 6.75
N VAL A 99 -1.00 7.55 6.60
CA VAL A 99 0.21 6.92 7.16
C VAL A 99 0.10 6.81 8.68
N GLU A 100 -0.28 7.90 9.35
CA GLU A 100 -0.48 7.90 10.80
C GLU A 100 -1.62 6.95 11.25
N TYR A 101 -2.72 6.94 10.51
CA TYR A 101 -3.83 6.01 10.74
C TYR A 101 -3.35 4.55 10.69
N ILE A 102 -2.59 4.20 9.65
CA ILE A 102 -2.05 2.85 9.48
C ILE A 102 -1.08 2.52 10.61
N ALA A 103 -0.15 3.41 10.95
CA ALA A 103 0.82 3.21 12.03
C ALA A 103 0.12 2.96 13.38
N ASN A 104 -0.82 3.81 13.77
CA ASN A 104 -1.59 3.65 15.00
C ASN A 104 -2.41 2.35 15.00
N ARG A 105 -3.00 1.98 13.87
CA ARG A 105 -3.73 0.72 13.73
C ARG A 105 -2.80 -0.49 13.93
N ARG A 106 -1.58 -0.45 13.40
CA ARG A 106 -0.57 -1.51 13.57
C ARG A 106 -0.08 -1.59 15.01
N MET A 107 0.22 -0.45 15.64
CA MET A 107 0.57 -0.37 17.05
C MET A 107 -0.49 -1.01 17.94
N ARG A 108 -1.76 -0.67 17.72
CA ARG A 108 -2.87 -1.24 18.51
C ARG A 108 -2.94 -2.77 18.40
N VAL A 109 -2.72 -3.33 17.20
CA VAL A 109 -2.80 -4.79 17.01
C VAL A 109 -1.74 -5.55 17.80
N ILE A 110 -0.55 -4.98 17.96
CA ILE A 110 0.56 -5.58 18.74
C ILE A 110 0.65 -5.08 20.18
N GLY A 111 -0.38 -4.37 20.67
CA GLY A 111 -0.47 -3.94 22.06
C GLY A 111 0.39 -2.73 22.42
N LEU A 112 0.90 -1.99 21.46
CA LEU A 112 1.59 -0.73 21.67
C LEU A 112 0.61 0.44 21.83
N GLU A 113 0.98 1.43 22.63
CA GLU A 113 0.25 2.69 22.70
C GLU A 113 0.37 3.47 21.40
N GLN A 114 -0.76 4.02 20.97
CA GLN A 114 -0.84 4.84 19.77
C GLN A 114 -0.25 6.22 20.08
N LYS A 115 0.62 6.72 19.19
CA LYS A 115 1.34 7.99 19.44
C LYS A 115 1.08 9.08 18.41
N TYR A 116 0.47 8.76 17.25
CA TYR A 116 0.19 9.75 16.21
C TYR A 116 -1.19 10.37 16.40
N GLU A 117 -1.37 11.60 15.89
CA GLU A 117 -2.61 12.37 16.05
C GLU A 117 -3.81 11.73 15.37
N GLN A 118 -3.60 11.09 14.20
CA GLN A 118 -4.69 10.48 13.46
C GLN A 118 -5.24 9.24 14.16
N SER A 119 -6.54 9.26 14.48
CA SER A 119 -7.22 8.13 15.10
C SER A 119 -7.13 6.85 14.29
N SER A 120 -6.80 5.74 14.92
CA SER A 120 -6.81 4.40 14.29
C SER A 120 -8.22 3.87 13.95
N ALA A 121 -9.27 4.55 14.39
CA ALA A 121 -10.65 4.19 14.11
C ALA A 121 -11.18 4.84 12.81
N ASN A 122 -10.67 6.02 12.46
CA ASN A 122 -11.15 6.83 11.36
C ASN A 122 -10.18 6.79 10.18
N ASN A 123 -10.51 6.00 9.16
CA ASN A 123 -9.72 5.95 7.93
C ASN A 123 -9.92 7.25 7.13
N PRO A 124 -8.88 8.09 6.93
CA PRO A 124 -8.99 9.31 6.14
C PRO A 124 -9.15 9.05 4.64
N LEU A 125 -8.87 7.83 4.18
CA LEU A 125 -9.01 7.40 2.78
C LEU A 125 -9.87 6.12 2.71
N PRO A 126 -11.20 6.20 2.96
CA PRO A 126 -12.06 5.01 3.08
C PRO A 126 -12.14 4.18 1.79
N TRP A 127 -11.93 4.78 0.64
CA TRP A 127 -11.88 4.08 -0.64
C TRP A 127 -10.73 3.06 -0.75
N THR A 128 -9.66 3.22 0.03
CA THR A 128 -8.53 2.27 0.06
C THR A 128 -8.96 0.89 0.52
N GLN A 129 -9.98 0.79 1.39
CA GLN A 129 -10.50 -0.50 1.86
C GLN A 129 -11.07 -1.34 0.72
N HIS A 130 -11.69 -0.69 -0.27
CA HIS A 130 -12.22 -1.38 -1.44
C HIS A 130 -11.10 -2.00 -2.29
N TRP A 131 -10.00 -1.27 -2.45
CA TRP A 131 -8.84 -1.73 -3.24
C TRP A 131 -8.05 -2.85 -2.56
N PHE A 132 -7.96 -2.82 -1.24
CA PHE A 132 -7.27 -3.85 -0.45
C PHE A 132 -8.17 -5.04 -0.09
N ASN A 133 -9.43 -5.04 -0.51
CA ASN A 133 -10.31 -6.18 -0.29
C ASN A 133 -10.02 -7.30 -1.29
N SER A 134 -9.10 -8.17 -0.90
CA SER A 134 -8.63 -9.28 -1.74
C SER A 134 -9.63 -10.42 -1.94
N ARG A 135 -10.82 -10.35 -1.31
CA ARG A 135 -11.84 -11.42 -1.42
C ARG A 135 -12.38 -11.62 -2.84
N SER A 136 -12.26 -10.60 -3.70
CA SER A 136 -12.65 -10.67 -5.11
C SER A 136 -11.54 -11.14 -6.05
N LEU A 137 -10.30 -11.29 -5.56
CA LEU A 137 -9.15 -11.73 -6.34
C LEU A 137 -9.03 -13.26 -6.20
N GLN A 138 -9.70 -14.00 -7.07
CA GLN A 138 -9.73 -15.46 -6.99
C GLN A 138 -8.63 -16.15 -7.81
N ASN A 139 -8.08 -15.49 -8.84
CA ASN A 139 -7.18 -16.13 -9.81
C ASN A 139 -5.79 -15.51 -9.82
N ALA A 140 -4.78 -16.31 -10.15
CA ALA A 140 -3.43 -15.83 -10.40
C ALA A 140 -3.39 -14.93 -11.65
N PRO A 141 -2.44 -13.98 -11.76
CA PRO A 141 -2.39 -13.04 -12.91
C PRO A 141 -2.33 -13.75 -14.28
N GLN A 142 -1.66 -14.89 -14.34
CA GLN A 142 -1.53 -15.70 -15.55
C GLN A 142 -2.82 -16.45 -15.93
N GLU A 143 -3.77 -16.57 -15.01
CA GLU A 143 -5.04 -17.29 -15.21
C GLU A 143 -6.20 -16.35 -15.51
N THR A 144 -5.94 -15.05 -15.52
CA THR A 144 -6.99 -14.04 -15.68
C THR A 144 -6.83 -13.36 -17.02
N GLU A 145 -7.85 -13.47 -17.89
CA GLU A 145 -7.94 -12.65 -19.08
C GLU A 145 -8.01 -11.16 -18.71
N ILE A 146 -7.19 -10.36 -19.36
CA ILE A 146 -7.27 -8.90 -19.29
C ILE A 146 -8.29 -8.47 -20.32
N GLU A 147 -9.50 -8.16 -19.86
CA GLU A 147 -10.64 -7.82 -20.76
C GLU A 147 -10.37 -6.64 -21.69
N SER A 148 -9.46 -5.74 -21.31
CA SER A 148 -9.07 -4.58 -22.11
C SER A 148 -7.90 -4.83 -23.06
N TYR A 149 -7.31 -6.02 -23.07
CA TYR A 149 -6.19 -6.34 -23.94
C TYR A 149 -6.70 -6.75 -25.33
N VAL A 150 -6.69 -5.80 -26.25
CA VAL A 150 -6.98 -6.10 -27.67
C VAL A 150 -5.76 -6.78 -28.27
N ILE A 151 -5.83 -8.10 -28.44
CA ILE A 151 -4.82 -8.88 -29.15
C ILE A 151 -4.71 -8.32 -30.58
N GLY A 152 -3.53 -7.81 -30.95
CA GLY A 152 -3.30 -7.18 -32.26
C GLY A 152 -3.45 -5.65 -32.27
N GLY A 153 -3.84 -5.03 -31.15
CA GLY A 153 -3.92 -3.57 -30.99
C GLY A 153 -2.59 -2.87 -30.69
N VAL A 154 -1.49 -3.61 -30.61
CA VAL A 154 -0.16 -3.01 -30.49
C VAL A 154 0.16 -2.32 -31.81
N LYS A 155 0.14 -1.00 -31.81
CA LYS A 155 0.60 -0.21 -32.95
C LYS A 155 2.04 -0.61 -33.25
N GLN A 156 2.23 -1.33 -34.34
CA GLN A 156 3.56 -1.67 -34.87
C GLN A 156 4.06 -0.54 -35.79
N ASP A 157 4.01 0.68 -35.29
CA ASP A 157 4.49 1.86 -36.02
C ASP A 157 5.95 2.20 -35.69
N VAL A 158 6.65 1.30 -35.03
CA VAL A 158 8.08 1.43 -34.73
C VAL A 158 8.86 1.24 -36.05
N LYS A 159 9.36 2.32 -36.60
CA LYS A 159 10.24 2.28 -37.76
C LYS A 159 11.61 1.72 -37.36
N LYS A 160 12.20 0.90 -38.27
CA LYS A 160 13.45 0.16 -38.05
C LYS A 160 14.64 1.01 -37.55
N ASP A 161 14.59 2.34 -37.70
CA ASP A 161 15.63 3.30 -37.39
C ASP A 161 15.26 4.29 -36.26
N GLN A 162 14.10 4.13 -35.65
CA GLN A 162 13.55 5.10 -34.67
C GLN A 162 14.38 5.22 -33.38
N PHE A 163 15.19 4.21 -33.07
CA PHE A 163 15.99 4.15 -31.86
C PHE A 163 17.52 4.23 -32.11
N LYS A 164 17.95 4.47 -33.36
CA LYS A 164 19.40 4.57 -33.66
C LYS A 164 20.12 5.73 -32.99
N THR A 165 19.39 6.73 -32.54
CA THR A 165 19.91 7.90 -31.83
C THR A 165 19.99 7.75 -30.32
N PHE A 166 19.40 6.69 -29.74
CA PHE A 166 19.55 6.39 -28.32
C PHE A 166 20.90 5.70 -28.08
N LYS A 167 21.85 6.44 -27.54
CA LYS A 167 23.05 5.86 -26.92
C LYS A 167 22.70 5.42 -25.51
N LEU A 168 22.85 4.11 -25.25
CA LEU A 168 22.85 3.55 -23.91
C LEU A 168 24.11 3.97 -23.16
#